data_fb9c91bdd748bdb93442959bdd370645
#
_entry.id   fb9c91bdd748bdb93442959bdd370645
#
_cell.length_a   1.000
_cell.length_b   1.000
_cell.length_c   1.000
_cell.angle_alpha   90.00
_cell.angle_beta   90.00
_cell.angle_gamma   90.00
#
_symmetry.space_group_name_H-M   'P 1'
#
loop_
_entity.id
_entity.type
_entity.pdbx_description
1 polymer ?
#
loop_
_entity_poly.entity_id
_entity_poly.type
_entity_poly.pdbx_seq_one_letter_code
_entity_poly.pdbx_strand_id
1 'polypeptide(L)'
;FKKDSLKKMLPEIRKLNLLKPGEYSLELKSLLAECGVAIAYVPYFKNTYVNGATRWLSSSKVLIQLTPRNKSEDILWFTLFHELCHVLKHGRKEGYISFWEDNYLNKDFMELEDEADLFASETLIPPKEWEKFYKNSSLKYSEIINFAKKIGVKPGIVAGRLSRETGKWAQFSRLRKKVEVSV
;
A
#
# COMPACT_ATOMS: atom_id res chain seq x y z
N PHE A 1 20.57 4.58 0.67
CA PHE A 1 19.51 3.56 0.58
C PHE A 1 20.07 2.17 0.90
N LYS A 2 19.39 1.46 1.79
CA LYS A 2 19.82 0.14 2.31
C LYS A 2 18.76 -0.91 1.94
N LYS A 3 18.88 -1.49 0.75
CA LYS A 3 17.88 -2.42 0.17
C LYS A 3 17.58 -3.60 1.10
N ASP A 4 18.60 -4.26 1.63
CA ASP A 4 18.40 -5.46 2.48
C ASP A 4 17.82 -5.13 3.85
N SER A 5 18.15 -3.95 4.40
CA SER A 5 17.52 -3.45 5.63
C SER A 5 16.03 -3.19 5.39
N LEU A 6 15.66 -2.55 4.27
CA LEU A 6 14.26 -2.32 3.94
C LEU A 6 13.49 -3.62 3.78
N LYS A 7 14.05 -4.63 3.08
CA LYS A 7 13.41 -5.95 2.95
C LYS A 7 13.14 -6.60 4.31
N LYS A 8 14.10 -6.55 5.23
CA LYS A 8 13.94 -7.10 6.58
C LYS A 8 12.92 -6.33 7.42
N MET A 9 12.71 -5.06 7.11
CA MET A 9 11.79 -4.18 7.86
C MET A 9 10.33 -4.27 7.40
N LEU A 10 10.05 -4.85 6.21
CA LEU A 10 8.68 -4.95 5.69
C LEU A 10 7.67 -5.57 6.68
N PRO A 11 7.99 -6.65 7.44
CA PRO A 11 7.06 -7.19 8.43
C PRO A 11 6.73 -6.20 9.55
N GLU A 12 7.71 -5.42 10.01
CA GLU A 12 7.49 -4.41 11.04
C GLU A 12 6.65 -3.25 10.50
N ILE A 13 6.97 -2.75 9.30
CA ILE A 13 6.16 -1.74 8.61
C ILE A 13 4.72 -2.23 8.47
N ARG A 14 4.52 -3.50 8.10
CA ARG A 14 3.18 -4.08 7.99
C ARG A 14 2.41 -4.05 9.30
N LYS A 15 3.04 -4.33 10.44
CA LYS A 15 2.39 -4.29 11.76
C LYS A 15 1.86 -2.90 12.13
N LEU A 16 2.49 -1.84 11.63
CA LEU A 16 2.06 -0.48 11.91
C LEU A 16 0.63 -0.18 11.45
N ASN A 17 0.09 -0.96 10.51
CA ASN A 17 -1.32 -0.79 10.10
C ASN A 17 -2.31 -0.93 11.27
N LEU A 18 -1.93 -1.61 12.35
CA LEU A 18 -2.78 -1.80 13.54
C LEU A 18 -2.85 -0.56 14.43
N LEU A 19 -1.90 0.36 14.31
CA LEU A 19 -1.82 1.58 15.08
C LEU A 19 -2.81 2.65 14.59
N LYS A 20 -2.99 3.71 15.37
CA LYS A 20 -3.76 4.90 14.95
C LYS A 20 -2.97 5.76 13.96
N PRO A 21 -3.62 6.59 13.13
CA PRO A 21 -2.95 7.41 12.11
C PRO A 21 -1.78 8.26 12.63
N GLY A 22 -1.93 8.95 13.77
CA GLY A 22 -0.85 9.76 14.34
C GLY A 22 0.35 8.94 14.82
N GLU A 23 0.11 7.74 15.36
CA GLU A 23 1.15 6.84 15.88
C GLU A 23 1.94 6.21 14.71
N TYR A 24 1.24 5.57 13.76
CA TYR A 24 1.94 4.89 12.68
C TYR A 24 2.68 5.86 11.76
N SER A 25 2.20 7.10 11.60
CA SER A 25 2.84 8.07 10.71
C SER A 25 4.26 8.44 11.18
N LEU A 26 4.45 8.62 12.48
CA LEU A 26 5.75 8.93 13.08
C LEU A 26 6.68 7.71 12.99
N GLU A 27 6.20 6.56 13.39
CA GLU A 27 6.98 5.31 13.39
C GLU A 27 7.39 4.89 11.99
N LEU A 28 6.47 4.99 11.03
CA LEU A 28 6.74 4.70 9.61
C LEU A 28 7.84 5.61 9.05
N LYS A 29 7.79 6.92 9.37
CA LYS A 29 8.84 7.87 8.96
C LYS A 29 10.20 7.48 9.53
N SER A 30 10.26 7.08 10.80
CA SER A 30 11.49 6.66 11.46
C SER A 30 12.07 5.39 10.84
N LEU A 31 11.27 4.32 10.72
CA LEU A 31 11.72 3.04 10.17
C LEU A 31 12.20 3.17 8.72
N LEU A 32 11.49 3.92 7.89
CA LEU A 32 11.86 4.14 6.50
C LEU A 32 13.13 4.98 6.39
N ALA A 33 13.31 6.00 7.24
CA ALA A 33 14.49 6.86 7.24
C ALA A 33 15.78 6.06 7.52
N GLU A 34 15.75 5.06 8.40
CA GLU A 34 16.87 4.16 8.68
C GLU A 34 17.34 3.41 7.42
N CYS A 35 16.42 3.19 6.47
CA CYS A 35 16.69 2.54 5.19
C CYS A 35 17.06 3.53 4.08
N GLY A 36 17.07 4.82 4.35
CA GLY A 36 17.33 5.87 3.35
C GLY A 36 16.10 6.17 2.48
N VAL A 37 14.90 5.90 2.99
CA VAL A 37 13.61 6.20 2.34
C VAL A 37 12.92 7.29 3.14
N ALA A 38 12.64 8.43 2.52
CA ALA A 38 11.77 9.47 3.07
C ALA A 38 10.33 9.22 2.63
N ILE A 39 9.37 9.55 3.50
CA ILE A 39 7.95 9.53 3.16
C ILE A 39 7.33 10.90 3.38
N ALA A 40 6.53 11.36 2.43
CA ALA A 40 5.77 12.61 2.52
C ALA A 40 4.29 12.35 2.20
N TYR A 41 3.42 12.95 2.99
CA TYR A 41 2.00 12.99 2.66
C TYR A 41 1.74 14.30 1.91
N VAL A 42 1.15 14.20 0.72
CA VAL A 42 0.86 15.34 -0.15
C VAL A 42 -0.65 15.53 -0.27
N PRO A 43 -1.13 16.78 -0.29
CA PRO A 43 -2.55 17.06 -0.48
C PRO A 43 -3.05 16.49 -1.80
N TYR A 44 -4.32 16.10 -1.82
CA TYR A 44 -4.97 15.74 -3.07
C TYR A 44 -5.16 16.97 -3.97
N PHE A 45 -4.65 16.90 -5.18
CA PHE A 45 -4.94 17.90 -6.21
C PHE A 45 -6.10 17.42 -7.08
N LYS A 46 -7.08 18.30 -7.28
CA LYS A 46 -8.26 18.02 -8.11
C LYS A 46 -7.80 17.60 -9.52
N ASN A 47 -8.40 16.53 -10.05
CA ASN A 47 -8.08 15.94 -11.34
C ASN A 47 -6.73 15.18 -11.42
N THR A 48 -6.06 14.87 -10.30
CA THR A 48 -4.95 13.94 -10.30
C THR A 48 -5.41 12.56 -9.83
N TYR A 49 -5.07 11.51 -10.58
CA TYR A 49 -5.46 10.13 -10.26
C TYR A 49 -4.34 9.35 -9.53
N VAL A 50 -3.31 10.05 -9.07
CA VAL A 50 -2.14 9.46 -8.40
C VAL A 50 -2.41 9.26 -6.92
N ASN A 51 -2.24 8.04 -6.42
CA ASN A 51 -2.31 7.71 -4.99
C ASN A 51 -0.93 7.73 -4.33
N GLY A 52 0.12 7.42 -5.08
CA GLY A 52 1.51 7.41 -4.65
C GLY A 52 2.46 7.74 -5.79
N ALA A 53 3.69 8.07 -5.42
CA ALA A 53 4.79 8.25 -6.35
C ALA A 53 6.12 8.02 -5.67
N THR A 54 7.05 7.38 -6.37
CA THR A 54 8.41 7.15 -5.92
C THR A 54 9.39 7.94 -6.76
N ARG A 55 10.30 8.67 -6.10
CA ARG A 55 11.37 9.43 -6.75
C ARG A 55 12.71 9.23 -6.06
N TRP A 56 13.74 8.93 -6.83
CA TRP A 56 15.12 8.94 -6.36
C TRP A 56 15.66 10.38 -6.28
N LEU A 57 16.03 10.81 -5.07
CA LEU A 57 16.63 12.13 -4.83
C LEU A 57 18.14 12.09 -5.02
N SER A 58 18.76 10.94 -4.78
CA SER A 58 20.17 10.66 -4.99
C SER A 58 20.40 9.15 -5.08
N SER A 59 21.66 8.74 -5.22
CA SER A 59 22.03 7.31 -5.21
C SER A 59 21.71 6.61 -3.89
N SER A 60 21.52 7.34 -2.81
CA SER A 60 21.31 6.82 -1.46
C SER A 60 20.01 7.26 -0.79
N LYS A 61 19.19 8.08 -1.47
CA LYS A 61 17.97 8.65 -0.90
C LYS A 61 16.79 8.50 -1.86
N VAL A 62 15.68 7.95 -1.36
CA VAL A 62 14.43 7.80 -2.07
C VAL A 62 13.34 8.60 -1.36
N LEU A 63 12.45 9.21 -2.10
CA LEU A 63 11.23 9.84 -1.59
C LEU A 63 10.02 9.06 -2.09
N ILE A 64 9.18 8.62 -1.17
CA ILE A 64 7.83 8.14 -1.43
C ILE A 64 6.84 9.23 -1.06
N GLN A 65 6.00 9.61 -1.98
CA GLN A 65 4.91 10.55 -1.78
C GLN A 65 3.59 9.78 -1.77
N LEU A 66 2.77 9.96 -0.75
CA LEU A 66 1.45 9.34 -0.66
C LEU A 66 0.37 10.42 -0.63
N THR A 67 -0.64 10.23 -1.48
CA THR A 67 -1.80 11.12 -1.52
C THR A 67 -3.00 10.38 -0.91
N PRO A 68 -3.55 10.83 0.23
CA PRO A 68 -4.72 10.21 0.85
C PRO A 68 -6.01 10.57 0.10
N ARG A 69 -6.04 10.29 -1.21
CA ARG A 69 -7.09 10.70 -2.15
C ARG A 69 -8.48 10.29 -1.69
N ASN A 70 -8.67 9.06 -1.29
CA ASN A 70 -9.97 8.53 -0.87
C ASN A 70 -10.08 8.46 0.66
N LYS A 71 -9.10 8.98 1.39
CA LYS A 71 -9.06 8.99 2.85
C LYS A 71 -9.40 7.62 3.47
N SER A 72 -8.94 6.53 2.83
CA SER A 72 -9.21 5.15 3.24
C SER A 72 -7.90 4.44 3.60
N GLU A 73 -7.87 3.80 4.78
CA GLU A 73 -6.65 3.14 5.31
C GLU A 73 -6.16 2.01 4.40
N ASP A 74 -7.06 1.25 3.80
CA ASP A 74 -6.70 0.16 2.89
C ASP A 74 -5.97 0.67 1.64
N ILE A 75 -6.42 1.79 1.08
CA ILE A 75 -5.75 2.40 -0.08
C ILE A 75 -4.38 2.94 0.33
N LEU A 76 -4.27 3.62 1.47
CA LEU A 76 -2.99 4.15 1.95
C LEU A 76 -1.95 3.04 2.13
N TRP A 77 -2.30 1.97 2.82
CA TRP A 77 -1.39 0.84 3.07
C TRP A 77 -1.05 0.07 1.79
N PHE A 78 -2.03 -0.12 0.91
CA PHE A 78 -1.80 -0.74 -0.39
C PHE A 78 -0.81 0.10 -1.21
N THR A 79 -1.06 1.40 -1.35
CA THR A 79 -0.19 2.30 -2.09
C THR A 79 1.22 2.35 -1.49
N LEU A 80 1.36 2.38 -0.17
CA LEU A 80 2.67 2.33 0.48
C LEU A 80 3.49 1.11 0.04
N PHE A 81 2.90 -0.09 0.10
CA PHE A 81 3.60 -1.32 -0.30
C PHE A 81 3.83 -1.42 -1.80
N HIS A 82 2.93 -0.86 -2.61
CA HIS A 82 3.11 -0.70 -4.05
C HIS A 82 4.37 0.16 -4.36
N GLU A 83 4.48 1.33 -3.75
CA GLU A 83 5.64 2.20 -3.91
C GLU A 83 6.94 1.57 -3.36
N LEU A 84 6.86 0.82 -2.25
CA LEU A 84 8.01 0.07 -1.72
C LEU A 84 8.48 -1.03 -2.68
N CYS A 85 7.59 -1.62 -3.49
CA CYS A 85 7.97 -2.53 -4.56
C CYS A 85 8.83 -1.84 -5.61
N HIS A 86 8.41 -0.66 -6.09
CA HIS A 86 9.19 0.12 -7.06
C HIS A 86 10.60 0.43 -6.52
N VAL A 87 10.70 0.83 -5.25
CA VAL A 87 12.00 1.07 -4.59
C VAL A 87 12.87 -0.18 -4.54
N LEU A 88 12.27 -1.33 -4.24
CA LEU A 88 12.99 -2.58 -4.00
C LEU A 88 13.37 -3.33 -5.29
N LYS A 89 12.50 -3.28 -6.31
CA LYS A 89 12.62 -4.17 -7.47
C LYS A 89 12.92 -3.42 -8.78
N HIS A 90 12.35 -2.23 -9.00
CA HIS A 90 12.39 -1.59 -10.30
C HIS A 90 13.55 -0.59 -10.47
N GLY A 91 14.31 -0.35 -9.40
CA GLY A 91 15.59 0.38 -9.48
C GLY A 91 15.44 1.88 -9.68
N ARG A 92 16.51 2.51 -10.24
CA ARG A 92 16.68 3.97 -10.35
C ARG A 92 16.23 4.53 -11.71
N LYS A 93 15.49 3.82 -12.51
CA LYS A 93 14.97 4.40 -13.75
C LYS A 93 14.13 5.63 -13.39
N GLU A 94 14.29 6.70 -14.16
CA GLU A 94 13.72 8.05 -13.91
C GLU A 94 12.30 7.98 -13.39
N GLY A 95 12.06 8.67 -12.27
CA GLY A 95 10.84 8.80 -11.49
C GLY A 95 9.62 8.02 -11.97
N TYR A 96 9.31 6.92 -11.29
CA TYR A 96 8.01 6.28 -11.47
C TYR A 96 6.94 7.23 -10.92
N ILE A 97 6.39 8.02 -11.82
CA ILE A 97 5.16 8.74 -11.57
C ILE A 97 4.10 7.84 -12.17
N SER A 98 3.24 7.26 -11.33
CA SER A 98 2.06 6.51 -11.77
C SER A 98 1.07 7.49 -12.41
N PHE A 99 1.37 7.95 -13.63
CA PHE A 99 0.44 8.72 -14.45
C PHE A 99 -0.47 7.76 -15.20
N TRP A 100 -1.75 7.87 -14.96
CA TRP A 100 -2.79 7.04 -15.56
C TRP A 100 -3.06 7.35 -17.05
N GLU A 101 -2.52 8.41 -17.63
CA GLU A 101 -3.00 8.86 -18.95
C GLU A 101 -2.07 8.66 -20.13
N ASP A 102 -0.73 8.66 -19.99
CA ASP A 102 0.17 8.61 -21.16
C ASP A 102 1.06 7.35 -21.29
N ASN A 103 1.16 6.52 -20.28
CA ASN A 103 2.06 5.35 -20.29
C ASN A 103 1.35 4.00 -20.57
N TYR A 104 0.05 4.00 -20.84
CA TYR A 104 -0.71 2.78 -21.17
C TYR A 104 -0.24 2.05 -22.43
N LEU A 105 0.66 2.63 -23.20
CA LEU A 105 1.18 2.05 -24.45
C LEU A 105 2.49 1.27 -24.25
N ASN A 106 3.11 1.31 -23.07
CA ASN A 106 4.34 0.57 -22.80
C ASN A 106 4.05 -0.69 -22.00
N LYS A 107 4.13 -1.85 -22.65
CA LYS A 107 3.91 -3.17 -22.04
C LYS A 107 4.82 -3.41 -20.82
N ASP A 108 6.08 -2.99 -20.92
CA ASP A 108 7.06 -3.15 -19.83
C ASP A 108 6.64 -2.38 -18.58
N PHE A 109 6.03 -1.21 -18.74
CA PHE A 109 5.51 -0.42 -17.64
C PHE A 109 4.34 -1.12 -16.94
N MET A 110 3.41 -1.68 -17.70
CA MET A 110 2.26 -2.42 -17.13
C MET A 110 2.71 -3.64 -16.32
N GLU A 111 3.72 -4.37 -16.79
CA GLU A 111 4.27 -5.51 -16.06
C GLU A 111 4.89 -5.09 -14.70
N LEU A 112 5.53 -3.91 -14.63
CA LEU A 112 6.06 -3.38 -13.37
C LEU A 112 4.95 -2.95 -12.39
N GLU A 113 3.87 -2.36 -12.89
CA GLU A 113 2.70 -2.00 -12.07
C GLU A 113 1.98 -3.25 -11.55
N ASP A 114 1.79 -4.27 -12.38
CA ASP A 114 1.20 -5.54 -11.98
C ASP A 114 2.06 -6.24 -10.91
N GLU A 115 3.39 -6.20 -11.05
CA GLU A 115 4.30 -6.72 -10.04
C GLU A 115 4.20 -5.94 -8.72
N ALA A 116 4.06 -4.62 -8.79
CA ALA A 116 3.92 -3.78 -7.60
C ALA A 116 2.58 -4.01 -6.91
N ASP A 117 1.50 -4.17 -7.65
CA ASP A 117 0.17 -4.50 -7.13
C ASP A 117 0.14 -5.87 -6.47
N LEU A 118 0.75 -6.87 -7.10
CA LEU A 118 0.87 -8.21 -6.54
C LEU A 118 1.69 -8.19 -5.25
N PHE A 119 2.85 -7.54 -5.27
CA PHE A 119 3.71 -7.40 -4.09
C PHE A 119 2.98 -6.75 -2.92
N ALA A 120 2.23 -5.66 -3.16
CA ALA A 120 1.44 -4.98 -2.14
C ALA A 120 0.37 -5.89 -1.56
N SER A 121 -0.38 -6.58 -2.42
CA SER A 121 -1.44 -7.51 -2.03
C SER A 121 -0.92 -8.65 -1.16
N GLU A 122 0.19 -9.28 -1.57
CA GLU A 122 0.78 -10.44 -0.89
C GLU A 122 1.52 -10.06 0.40
N THR A 123 2.14 -8.89 0.43
CA THR A 123 2.79 -8.39 1.65
C THR A 123 1.75 -8.05 2.72
N LEU A 124 0.64 -7.44 2.35
CA LEU A 124 -0.45 -7.12 3.29
C LEU A 124 -1.20 -8.37 3.75
N ILE A 125 -1.53 -9.27 2.82
CA ILE A 125 -2.31 -10.48 3.09
C ILE A 125 -1.60 -11.69 2.49
N PRO A 126 -1.03 -12.60 3.32
CA PRO A 126 -0.29 -13.76 2.83
C PRO A 126 -1.13 -14.60 1.86
N PRO A 127 -0.59 -14.99 0.68
CA PRO A 127 -1.36 -15.64 -0.39
C PRO A 127 -2.08 -16.92 0.06
N LYS A 128 -1.39 -17.79 0.79
CA LYS A 128 -1.96 -19.07 1.29
C LYS A 128 -3.14 -18.85 2.24
N GLU A 129 -3.05 -17.82 3.11
CA GLU A 129 -4.13 -17.46 4.04
C GLU A 129 -5.31 -16.85 3.28
N TRP A 130 -5.02 -16.02 2.27
CA TRP A 130 -6.03 -15.42 1.41
C TRP A 130 -6.82 -16.46 0.63
N GLU A 131 -6.14 -17.37 -0.08
CA GLU A 131 -6.76 -18.43 -0.87
C GLU A 131 -7.69 -19.29 0.00
N LYS A 132 -7.19 -19.70 1.19
CA LYS A 132 -7.98 -20.48 2.13
C LYS A 132 -9.21 -19.73 2.62
N PHE A 133 -9.06 -18.45 2.95
CA PHE A 133 -10.17 -17.62 3.40
C PHE A 133 -11.19 -17.41 2.28
N TYR A 134 -10.75 -16.98 1.10
CA TYR A 134 -11.62 -16.65 -0.02
C TYR A 134 -12.45 -17.86 -0.49
N LYS A 135 -11.84 -19.05 -0.51
CA LYS A 135 -12.51 -20.30 -0.92
C LYS A 135 -13.55 -20.80 0.07
N ASN A 136 -13.35 -20.56 1.38
CA ASN A 136 -14.16 -21.19 2.44
C ASN A 136 -15.05 -20.19 3.19
N SER A 137 -15.03 -18.90 2.85
CA SER A 137 -15.79 -17.86 3.55
C SER A 137 -17.05 -17.48 2.77
N SER A 138 -18.12 -17.20 3.50
CA SER A 138 -19.33 -16.57 2.96
C SER A 138 -19.20 -15.04 2.87
N LEU A 139 -18.01 -14.49 3.17
CA LEU A 139 -17.65 -13.07 3.13
C LEU A 139 -18.55 -12.17 4.01
N LYS A 140 -19.07 -12.73 5.10
CA LYS A 140 -19.78 -11.95 6.12
C LYS A 140 -18.80 -11.08 6.91
N TYR A 141 -19.27 -9.96 7.41
CA TYR A 141 -18.44 -9.02 8.18
C TYR A 141 -17.69 -9.66 9.35
N SER A 142 -18.37 -10.56 10.09
CA SER A 142 -17.73 -11.30 11.20
C SER A 142 -16.56 -12.16 10.73
N GLU A 143 -16.68 -12.83 9.60
CA GLU A 143 -15.62 -13.66 9.03
C GLU A 143 -14.44 -12.82 8.56
N ILE A 144 -14.71 -11.67 7.91
CA ILE A 144 -13.68 -10.70 7.48
C ILE A 144 -12.92 -10.16 8.69
N ILE A 145 -13.63 -9.77 9.76
CA ILE A 145 -13.02 -9.27 11.00
C ILE A 145 -12.14 -10.33 11.66
N ASN A 146 -12.65 -11.57 11.78
CA ASN A 146 -11.90 -12.67 12.39
C ASN A 146 -10.66 -13.04 11.56
N PHE A 147 -10.79 -13.05 10.23
CA PHE A 147 -9.66 -13.30 9.34
C PHE A 147 -8.60 -12.20 9.47
N ALA A 148 -9.00 -10.94 9.43
CA ALA A 148 -8.10 -9.80 9.59
C ALA A 148 -7.33 -9.88 10.93
N LYS A 149 -8.03 -10.19 12.03
CA LYS A 149 -7.42 -10.40 13.34
C LYS A 149 -6.41 -11.55 13.31
N LYS A 150 -6.76 -12.69 12.69
CA LYS A 150 -5.89 -13.85 12.57
C LYS A 150 -4.57 -13.52 11.87
N ILE A 151 -4.61 -12.76 10.78
CA ILE A 151 -3.42 -12.42 9.98
C ILE A 151 -2.71 -11.13 10.41
N GLY A 152 -3.21 -10.45 11.46
CA GLY A 152 -2.61 -9.24 12.02
C GLY A 152 -2.71 -8.02 11.10
N VAL A 153 -3.90 -7.75 10.56
CA VAL A 153 -4.20 -6.51 9.82
C VAL A 153 -5.55 -5.94 10.25
N LYS A 154 -5.78 -4.65 9.96
CA LYS A 154 -7.11 -4.06 10.13
C LYS A 154 -8.12 -4.67 9.16
N PRO A 155 -9.41 -4.84 9.56
CA PRO A 155 -10.46 -5.37 8.69
C PRO A 155 -10.64 -4.61 7.38
N GLY A 156 -10.35 -3.31 7.37
CA GLY A 156 -10.40 -2.48 6.18
C GLY A 156 -9.45 -2.94 5.06
N ILE A 157 -8.28 -3.47 5.41
CA ILE A 157 -7.33 -4.00 4.42
C ILE A 157 -7.90 -5.23 3.70
N VAL A 158 -8.51 -6.15 4.44
CA VAL A 158 -9.18 -7.32 3.87
C VAL A 158 -10.39 -6.89 3.02
N ALA A 159 -11.19 -5.95 3.52
CA ALA A 159 -12.34 -5.39 2.81
C ALA A 159 -11.94 -4.67 1.52
N GLY A 160 -10.83 -3.94 1.52
CA GLY A 160 -10.27 -3.28 0.34
C GLY A 160 -9.87 -4.28 -0.75
N ARG A 161 -9.19 -5.36 -0.36
CA ARG A 161 -8.84 -6.45 -1.29
C ARG A 161 -10.09 -7.13 -1.87
N LEU A 162 -11.07 -7.48 -1.03
CA LEU A 162 -12.34 -8.04 -1.48
C LEU A 162 -13.07 -7.09 -2.45
N SER A 163 -13.11 -5.79 -2.14
CA SER A 163 -13.74 -4.81 -3.01
C SER A 163 -13.08 -4.75 -4.39
N ARG A 164 -11.74 -4.81 -4.45
CA ARG A 164 -10.97 -4.81 -5.70
C ARG A 164 -11.22 -6.07 -6.52
N GLU A 165 -11.13 -7.26 -5.90
CA GLU A 165 -11.27 -8.54 -6.61
C GLU A 165 -12.71 -8.83 -7.06
N THR A 166 -13.72 -8.35 -6.31
CA THR A 166 -15.13 -8.62 -6.60
C THR A 166 -15.87 -7.47 -7.29
N GLY A 167 -15.30 -6.27 -7.32
CA GLY A 167 -15.98 -5.04 -7.76
C GLY A 167 -17.07 -4.52 -6.81
N LYS A 168 -17.31 -5.18 -5.67
CA LYS A 168 -18.41 -4.89 -4.74
C LYS A 168 -18.06 -3.88 -3.67
N TRP A 169 -17.69 -2.67 -4.06
CA TRP A 169 -17.22 -1.62 -3.16
C TRP A 169 -18.22 -1.21 -2.07
N ALA A 170 -19.51 -1.12 -2.41
CA ALA A 170 -20.56 -0.75 -1.47
C ALA A 170 -20.74 -1.80 -0.35
N GLN A 171 -20.62 -3.09 -0.69
CA GLN A 171 -20.82 -4.20 0.24
C GLN A 171 -19.84 -4.16 1.42
N PHE A 172 -18.59 -3.78 1.18
CA PHE A 172 -17.54 -3.82 2.20
C PHE A 172 -17.16 -2.44 2.77
N SER A 173 -17.87 -1.38 2.34
CA SER A 173 -17.56 0.01 2.68
C SER A 173 -17.52 0.31 4.18
N ARG A 174 -18.39 -0.32 4.99
CA ARG A 174 -18.46 -0.12 6.46
C ARG A 174 -17.19 -0.56 7.20
N LEU A 175 -16.39 -1.47 6.63
CA LEU A 175 -15.13 -1.93 7.22
C LEU A 175 -13.94 -1.04 6.82
N ARG A 176 -14.09 -0.23 5.79
CA ARG A 176 -13.05 0.64 5.25
C ARG A 176 -13.11 2.00 5.94
N LYS A 177 -12.25 2.16 6.95
CA LYS A 177 -12.20 3.41 7.72
C LYS A 177 -11.49 4.51 6.93
N LYS A 178 -11.99 5.73 7.07
CA LYS A 178 -11.31 6.94 6.56
C LYS A 178 -10.04 7.18 7.38
N VAL A 179 -9.03 7.69 6.70
CA VAL A 179 -7.77 8.16 7.31
C VAL A 179 -7.81 9.67 7.35
N GLU A 180 -7.58 10.26 8.51
CA GLU A 180 -7.25 11.66 8.66
C GLU A 180 -5.74 11.75 8.87
N VAL A 181 -5.01 12.03 7.80
CA VAL A 181 -3.58 12.36 7.88
C VAL A 181 -3.51 13.87 7.96
N SER A 182 -2.99 14.40 9.08
CA SER A 182 -2.58 15.81 9.15
C SER A 182 -1.41 16.00 8.18
N VAL A 183 -1.61 16.80 7.14
CA VAL A 183 -0.60 17.20 6.15
C VAL A 183 0.22 18.34 6.73
#